data_03d243a294e010c2a808c30ce4a4ae7d
#
_entry.id   03d243a294e010c2a808c30ce4a4ae7d
#
_cell.length_a   1.000
_cell.length_b   1.000
_cell.length_c   1.000
_cell.angle_alpha   90.00
_cell.angle_beta   90.00
_cell.angle_gamma   90.00
#
_symmetry.space_group_name_H-M   'P 1'
#
loop_
_entity.id
_entity.type
_entity.pdbx_description
1 polymer ?
#
loop_
_entity_poly.entity_id
_entity_poly.type
_entity_poly.pdbx_seq_one_letter_code
_entity_poly.pdbx_strand_id
1 'polypeptide(L)'
;QSGTPTWTSTADFADSDITFVNFYSSTSNNLYITGVQLEVGDAASDFEHLPHSVQLQRCQRYYQKSYNLSVVPGTSTTYEGTTLAEVIADGTTTRIKMLDSKFLVRKRAAPTLTIYTSDGGASGEINNYSSGADKTISSIGNTSETNLGRYMTMTDAGATNETYEFQY
;
A
#
# COMPACT_ATOMS: atom_id res chain seq x y z
N GLN A 1 18.84 -30.80 -32.84
CA GLN A 1 17.97 -31.77 -32.14
C GLN A 1 16.88 -30.95 -31.41
N SER A 2 15.65 -30.97 -31.94
CA SER A 2 14.49 -30.34 -31.30
C SER A 2 13.83 -31.40 -30.42
N GLY A 3 14.16 -31.43 -29.15
CA GLY A 3 13.43 -32.17 -28.13
C GLY A 3 12.26 -31.31 -27.63
N THR A 4 11.03 -31.79 -27.89
CA THR A 4 9.83 -31.20 -27.28
C THR A 4 9.90 -31.44 -25.76
N PRO A 5 9.80 -30.42 -24.92
CA PRO A 5 9.74 -30.62 -23.46
C PRO A 5 8.50 -31.45 -23.13
N THR A 6 8.67 -32.63 -22.62
CA THR A 6 7.58 -33.47 -22.09
C THR A 6 7.42 -33.14 -20.60
N TRP A 7 6.24 -32.67 -20.23
CA TRP A 7 5.86 -32.54 -18.81
C TRP A 7 5.65 -33.94 -18.23
N THR A 8 6.51 -34.38 -17.35
CA THR A 8 6.33 -35.62 -16.58
C THR A 8 5.74 -35.29 -15.21
N SER A 9 4.79 -36.13 -14.77
CA SER A 9 4.13 -35.95 -13.47
C SER A 9 5.00 -36.35 -12.25
N THR A 10 6.22 -36.77 -12.51
CA THR A 10 7.22 -37.04 -11.46
C THR A 10 8.06 -35.79 -11.21
N ALA A 11 8.31 -35.49 -9.96
CA ALA A 11 9.02 -34.30 -9.49
C ALA A 11 10.51 -34.21 -9.90
N ASP A 12 10.94 -35.01 -10.87
CA ASP A 12 12.27 -34.94 -11.45
C ASP A 12 12.27 -33.98 -12.66
N PHE A 13 12.49 -32.72 -12.37
CA PHE A 13 12.83 -31.70 -13.39
C PHE A 13 14.29 -31.79 -13.83
N ALA A 14 14.99 -32.88 -13.49
CA ALA A 14 16.39 -33.07 -13.81
C ALA A 14 16.54 -33.89 -15.10
N ASP A 15 16.67 -33.20 -16.20
CA ASP A 15 17.38 -33.78 -17.34
C ASP A 15 18.86 -33.92 -16.94
N SER A 16 19.46 -35.09 -17.15
CA SER A 16 20.84 -35.38 -16.78
C SER A 16 21.89 -34.45 -17.39
N ASP A 17 21.48 -33.70 -18.40
CA ASP A 17 22.32 -32.75 -19.13
C ASP A 17 22.21 -31.31 -18.63
N ILE A 18 21.31 -31.04 -17.67
CA ILE A 18 21.12 -29.71 -17.10
C ILE A 18 21.73 -29.64 -15.71
N THR A 19 22.77 -28.85 -15.56
CA THR A 19 23.34 -28.53 -14.25
C THR A 19 22.42 -27.54 -13.54
N PHE A 20 21.63 -28.01 -12.56
CA PHE A 20 20.82 -27.12 -11.74
C PHE A 20 21.68 -26.39 -10.74
N VAL A 21 21.60 -25.07 -10.74
CA VAL A 21 22.14 -24.26 -9.65
C VAL A 21 21.16 -24.35 -8.49
N ASN A 22 21.59 -24.93 -7.36
CA ASN A 22 20.77 -24.94 -6.16
C ASN A 22 20.61 -23.51 -5.61
N PHE A 23 19.50 -22.85 -5.99
CA PHE A 23 19.19 -21.49 -5.57
C PHE A 23 19.16 -21.34 -4.05
N TYR A 24 18.71 -22.37 -3.33
CA TYR A 24 18.59 -22.37 -1.85
C TYR A 24 19.89 -22.70 -1.12
N SER A 25 20.99 -22.93 -1.84
CA SER A 25 22.29 -23.27 -1.20
C SER A 25 22.93 -22.11 -0.43
N SER A 26 22.50 -20.87 -0.68
CA SER A 26 23.02 -19.67 -0.02
C SER A 26 21.94 -18.60 0.09
N THR A 27 21.90 -17.89 1.23
CA THR A 27 21.05 -16.70 1.43
C THR A 27 21.51 -15.49 0.62
N SER A 28 22.71 -15.56 0.02
CA SER A 28 23.24 -14.51 -0.88
C SER A 28 22.79 -14.68 -2.33
N ASN A 29 22.12 -15.77 -2.67
CA ASN A 29 21.59 -15.99 -4.01
C ASN A 29 20.34 -15.10 -4.22
N ASN A 30 20.33 -14.38 -5.35
CA ASN A 30 19.22 -13.51 -5.71
C ASN A 30 18.67 -13.90 -7.10
N LEU A 31 17.36 -13.91 -7.21
CA LEU A 31 16.65 -14.09 -8.48
C LEU A 31 16.03 -12.75 -8.90
N TYR A 32 16.44 -12.26 -10.04
CA TYR A 32 15.90 -11.04 -10.64
C TYR A 32 15.01 -11.40 -11.82
N ILE A 33 13.74 -11.02 -11.74
CA ILE A 33 12.75 -11.26 -12.81
C ILE A 33 12.29 -9.89 -13.33
N THR A 34 12.30 -9.73 -14.65
CA THR A 34 11.83 -8.54 -15.34
C THR A 34 11.12 -8.92 -16.64
N GLY A 35 10.37 -7.98 -17.23
CA GLY A 35 9.68 -8.22 -18.49
C GLY A 35 8.54 -9.24 -18.39
N VAL A 36 7.87 -9.32 -17.23
CA VAL A 36 6.70 -10.20 -17.06
C VAL A 36 5.44 -9.45 -17.49
N GLN A 37 4.72 -10.02 -18.45
CA GLN A 37 3.43 -9.53 -18.92
C GLN A 37 2.37 -10.61 -18.76
N LEU A 38 1.22 -10.25 -18.20
CA LEU A 38 0.04 -11.11 -18.11
C LEU A 38 -1.08 -10.46 -18.91
N GLU A 39 -1.58 -11.19 -19.90
CA GLU A 39 -2.63 -10.73 -20.79
C GLU A 39 -3.68 -11.81 -21.04
N VAL A 40 -4.87 -11.38 -21.44
CA VAL A 40 -5.94 -12.27 -21.88
C VAL A 40 -5.85 -12.41 -23.39
N GLY A 41 -5.65 -13.64 -23.89
CA GLY A 41 -5.55 -13.90 -25.31
C GLY A 41 -5.09 -15.34 -25.59
N ASP A 42 -5.19 -15.74 -26.84
CA ASP A 42 -4.77 -17.08 -27.30
C ASP A 42 -3.28 -17.13 -27.69
N ALA A 43 -2.63 -15.98 -27.81
CA ALA A 43 -1.21 -15.85 -28.13
C ALA A 43 -0.61 -14.65 -27.39
N ALA A 44 0.68 -14.77 -27.04
CA ALA A 44 1.41 -13.66 -26.42
C ALA A 44 1.59 -12.52 -27.44
N SER A 45 1.28 -11.29 -27.01
CA SER A 45 1.61 -10.08 -27.77
C SER A 45 3.02 -9.59 -27.45
N ASP A 46 3.49 -8.62 -28.22
CA ASP A 46 4.77 -7.96 -27.95
C ASP A 46 4.70 -7.26 -26.56
N PHE A 47 5.81 -7.29 -25.83
CA PHE A 47 5.88 -6.68 -24.51
C PHE A 47 5.60 -5.17 -24.57
N GLU A 48 4.59 -4.72 -23.80
CA GLU A 48 4.17 -3.33 -23.76
C GLU A 48 5.14 -2.48 -22.91
N HIS A 49 5.99 -1.69 -23.56
CA HIS A 49 6.87 -0.73 -22.90
C HIS A 49 6.14 0.58 -22.57
N LEU A 50 5.55 0.65 -21.38
CA LEU A 50 4.91 1.88 -20.90
C LEU A 50 5.89 2.75 -20.12
N PRO A 51 5.78 4.10 -20.24
CA PRO A 51 6.48 5.01 -19.34
C PRO A 51 6.13 4.70 -17.87
N HIS A 52 7.13 4.79 -16.97
CA HIS A 52 6.95 4.47 -15.55
C HIS A 52 5.79 5.25 -14.90
N SER A 53 5.61 6.53 -15.27
CA SER A 53 4.50 7.36 -14.76
C SER A 53 3.13 6.80 -15.11
N VAL A 54 2.96 6.25 -16.32
CA VAL A 54 1.70 5.64 -16.77
C VAL A 54 1.46 4.34 -16.00
N GLN A 55 2.48 3.51 -15.83
CA GLN A 55 2.39 2.28 -15.04
C GLN A 55 2.04 2.59 -13.58
N LEU A 56 2.69 3.60 -12.99
CA LEU A 56 2.43 4.03 -11.62
C LEU A 56 0.96 4.46 -11.44
N GLN A 57 0.42 5.27 -12.37
CA GLN A 57 -0.98 5.69 -12.32
C GLN A 57 -1.95 4.50 -12.45
N ARG A 58 -1.65 3.53 -13.31
CA ARG A 58 -2.43 2.29 -13.44
C ARG A 58 -2.42 1.49 -12.14
N CYS A 59 -1.26 1.37 -11.47
CA CYS A 59 -1.14 0.72 -10.17
C CYS A 59 -1.88 1.50 -9.07
N GLN A 60 -1.77 2.82 -9.04
CA GLN A 60 -2.43 3.69 -8.06
C GLN A 60 -3.96 3.61 -8.13
N ARG A 61 -4.54 3.20 -9.25
CA ARG A 61 -5.97 2.93 -9.36
C ARG A 61 -6.44 1.80 -8.43
N TYR A 62 -5.54 0.89 -8.06
CA TYR A 62 -5.83 -0.28 -7.22
C TYR A 62 -5.23 -0.16 -5.82
N TYR A 63 -4.05 0.40 -5.71
CA TYR A 63 -3.30 0.55 -4.46
C TYR A 63 -2.57 1.90 -4.44
N GLN A 64 -2.68 2.60 -3.33
CA GLN A 64 -1.97 3.84 -3.06
C GLN A 64 -1.61 3.90 -1.58
N LYS A 65 -0.47 4.48 -1.30
CA LYS A 65 0.00 4.78 0.05
C LYS A 65 0.55 6.20 0.08
N SER A 66 0.55 6.82 1.26
CA SER A 66 1.16 8.14 1.48
C SER A 66 2.68 8.06 1.59
N TYR A 67 3.20 6.91 1.96
CA TYR A 67 4.64 6.65 2.07
C TYR A 67 5.35 6.74 0.71
N ASN A 68 6.66 7.02 0.73
CA ASN A 68 7.50 6.85 -0.45
C ASN A 68 7.41 5.43 -1.00
N LEU A 69 7.62 5.25 -2.31
CA LEU A 69 7.41 3.95 -2.98
C LEU A 69 8.22 2.80 -2.36
N SER A 70 9.44 3.08 -1.91
CA SER A 70 10.36 2.10 -1.30
C SER A 70 10.06 1.79 0.17
N VAL A 71 9.21 2.57 0.84
CA VAL A 71 8.95 2.44 2.28
C VAL A 71 7.76 1.52 2.52
N VAL A 72 7.91 0.55 3.40
CA VAL A 72 6.81 -0.35 3.79
C VAL A 72 5.84 0.41 4.71
N PRO A 73 4.51 0.34 4.47
CA PRO A 73 3.53 0.94 5.37
C PRO A 73 3.68 0.41 6.81
N GLY A 74 3.50 1.29 7.79
CA GLY A 74 3.72 0.98 9.19
C GLY A 74 5.17 1.11 9.66
N THR A 75 6.09 1.53 8.77
CA THR A 75 7.44 1.90 9.18
C THR A 75 7.44 3.28 9.80
N SER A 76 8.08 3.44 10.96
CA SER A 76 8.31 4.76 11.54
C SER A 76 9.18 5.58 10.58
N THR A 77 8.59 6.64 10.05
CA THR A 77 9.26 7.58 9.16
C THR A 77 9.15 8.98 9.76
N THR A 78 10.20 9.75 9.68
CA THR A 78 10.19 11.16 10.11
C THR A 78 9.30 11.98 9.17
N TYR A 79 7.98 11.93 9.38
CA TYR A 79 6.97 12.80 8.78
C TYR A 79 6.79 12.75 7.24
N GLU A 80 7.52 11.90 6.52
CA GLU A 80 7.32 11.74 5.08
C GLU A 80 5.98 11.06 4.78
N GLY A 81 5.16 11.72 3.95
CA GLY A 81 3.85 11.20 3.58
C GLY A 81 2.76 11.34 4.63
N THR A 82 3.00 12.15 5.66
CA THR A 82 2.03 12.44 6.71
C THR A 82 0.88 13.27 6.18
N THR A 83 -0.32 12.89 6.54
CA THR A 83 -1.55 13.63 6.27
C THR A 83 -2.06 14.24 7.56
N LEU A 84 -2.38 15.54 7.54
CA LEU A 84 -2.93 16.24 8.70
C LEU A 84 -4.45 16.10 8.76
N ALA A 85 -4.97 15.88 9.94
CA ALA A 85 -6.39 15.89 10.23
C ALA A 85 -6.67 16.87 11.39
N GLU A 86 -7.66 17.71 11.22
CA GLU A 86 -8.07 18.68 12.24
C GLU A 86 -9.28 18.17 13.02
N VAL A 87 -9.24 18.32 14.34
CA VAL A 87 -10.41 18.03 15.18
C VAL A 87 -11.42 19.17 15.03
N ILE A 88 -12.62 18.82 14.60
CA ILE A 88 -13.76 19.73 14.69
C ILE A 88 -14.38 19.50 16.07
N ALA A 89 -14.08 20.42 16.98
CA ALA A 89 -14.68 20.41 18.29
C ALA A 89 -16.14 20.86 18.21
N ASP A 90 -17.07 19.96 18.48
CA ASP A 90 -18.43 20.31 18.88
C ASP A 90 -18.72 19.96 20.35
N GLY A 91 -17.69 19.79 21.15
CA GLY A 91 -17.79 19.54 22.60
C GLY A 91 -18.17 18.12 23.01
N THR A 92 -18.60 17.28 22.09
CA THR A 92 -19.06 15.91 22.35
C THR A 92 -18.59 14.87 21.37
N THR A 93 -17.96 15.27 20.25
CA THR A 93 -17.62 14.32 19.21
C THR A 93 -16.18 13.86 19.24
N THR A 94 -16.06 12.57 19.09
CA THR A 94 -14.82 11.84 18.78
C THR A 94 -14.46 11.93 17.30
N ARG A 95 -15.02 12.91 16.55
CA ARG A 95 -14.82 13.02 15.10
C ARG A 95 -13.73 13.98 14.73
N ILE A 96 -12.88 13.55 13.81
CA ILE A 96 -11.79 14.33 13.21
C ILE A 96 -12.13 14.55 11.74
N LYS A 97 -12.05 15.81 11.30
CA LYS A 97 -12.20 16.15 9.88
C LYS A 97 -10.87 15.92 9.16
N MET A 98 -10.92 15.24 8.03
CA MET A 98 -9.77 15.07 7.15
C MET A 98 -9.65 16.27 6.21
N LEU A 99 -8.50 16.98 6.26
CA LEU A 99 -8.29 18.20 5.47
C LEU A 99 -7.93 17.89 4.01
N ASP A 100 -7.00 16.98 3.80
CA ASP A 100 -6.61 16.52 2.45
C ASP A 100 -6.94 15.04 2.30
N SER A 101 -8.09 14.78 1.73
CA SER A 101 -8.67 13.45 1.68
C SER A 101 -8.81 12.87 0.27
N LYS A 102 -8.20 13.52 -0.74
CA LYS A 102 -8.32 13.06 -2.13
C LYS A 102 -7.25 12.07 -2.50
N PHE A 103 -7.64 11.05 -3.25
CA PHE A 103 -6.68 10.19 -3.93
C PHE A 103 -6.06 10.90 -5.13
N LEU A 104 -4.78 10.63 -5.39
CA LEU A 104 -4.07 11.13 -6.58
C LEU A 104 -4.72 10.63 -7.89
N VAL A 105 -5.22 9.40 -7.86
CA VAL A 105 -5.90 8.75 -8.98
C VAL A 105 -7.20 8.14 -8.49
N ARG A 106 -8.28 8.32 -9.27
CA ARG A 106 -9.57 7.70 -8.97
C ARG A 106 -9.42 6.18 -8.86
N LYS A 107 -9.88 5.60 -7.76
CA LYS A 107 -9.84 4.16 -7.50
C LYS A 107 -10.86 3.40 -8.36
N ARG A 108 -10.62 2.11 -8.56
CA ARG A 108 -11.56 1.23 -9.25
C ARG A 108 -12.87 1.05 -8.48
N ALA A 109 -12.77 0.98 -7.17
CA ALA A 109 -13.86 0.88 -6.21
C ALA A 109 -13.48 1.63 -4.94
N ALA A 110 -14.42 1.90 -4.04
CA ALA A 110 -14.10 2.44 -2.72
C ALA A 110 -13.11 1.49 -2.01
N PRO A 111 -11.88 1.96 -1.67
CA PRO A 111 -10.87 1.08 -1.11
C PRO A 111 -11.08 0.84 0.38
N THR A 112 -10.52 -0.25 0.88
CA THR A 112 -10.25 -0.40 2.31
C THR A 112 -9.05 0.46 2.66
N LEU A 113 -9.17 1.26 3.71
CA LEU A 113 -8.11 2.14 4.17
C LEU A 113 -7.50 1.61 5.46
N THR A 114 -6.20 1.47 5.49
CA THR A 114 -5.42 1.20 6.71
C THR A 114 -4.60 2.43 7.01
N ILE A 115 -4.66 2.90 8.25
CA ILE A 115 -3.91 4.07 8.72
C ILE A 115 -2.88 3.65 9.75
N TYR A 116 -1.84 4.46 9.89
CA TYR A 116 -0.73 4.24 10.80
C TYR A 116 -0.35 5.56 11.45
N THR A 117 0.20 5.51 12.68
CA THR A 117 0.82 6.68 13.29
C THR A 117 2.07 7.09 12.52
N SER A 118 2.40 8.36 12.53
CA SER A 118 3.57 8.91 11.84
C SER A 118 4.89 8.54 12.53
N ASP A 119 4.86 8.30 13.81
CA ASP A 119 6.04 8.13 14.68
C ASP A 119 6.37 6.67 15.04
N GLY A 120 5.40 5.78 15.06
CA GLY A 120 5.61 4.43 15.53
C GLY A 120 5.03 3.32 14.65
N GLY A 121 4.29 3.68 13.61
CA GLY A 121 3.72 2.71 12.68
C GLY A 121 2.60 1.83 13.25
N ALA A 122 1.97 2.22 14.36
CA ALA A 122 0.84 1.50 14.93
C ALA A 122 -0.37 1.56 13.98
N SER A 123 -0.92 0.40 13.64
CA SER A 123 -2.06 0.27 12.73
C SER A 123 -3.38 0.62 13.42
N GLY A 124 -4.21 1.41 12.74
CA GLY A 124 -5.51 1.85 13.25
C GLY A 124 -5.43 2.99 14.25
N GLU A 125 -4.30 3.64 14.35
CA GLU A 125 -4.05 4.76 15.25
C GLU A 125 -3.57 6.00 14.50
N ILE A 126 -3.73 7.16 15.13
CA ILE A 126 -3.24 8.45 14.66
C ILE A 126 -2.48 9.12 15.79
N ASN A 127 -1.50 9.94 15.47
CA ASN A 127 -0.69 10.66 16.45
C ASN A 127 -1.22 12.07 16.66
N ASN A 128 -1.28 12.51 17.91
CA ASN A 128 -1.56 13.90 18.26
C ASN A 128 -0.29 14.73 18.09
N TYR A 129 -0.28 15.61 17.12
CA TYR A 129 0.88 16.43 16.77
C TYR A 129 1.44 17.25 17.96
N SER A 130 0.58 17.70 18.86
CA SER A 130 0.99 18.59 19.98
C SER A 130 1.52 17.82 21.20
N SER A 131 0.90 16.67 21.51
CA SER A 131 1.23 15.90 22.72
C SER A 131 2.06 14.64 22.44
N GLY A 132 2.15 14.21 21.18
CA GLY A 132 2.75 12.94 20.81
C GLY A 132 1.95 11.70 21.27
N ALA A 133 0.72 11.88 21.69
CA ALA A 133 -0.12 10.78 22.18
C ALA A 133 -0.92 10.14 21.04
N ASP A 134 -0.89 8.83 20.95
CA ASP A 134 -1.66 8.08 19.97
C ASP A 134 -3.14 7.98 20.36
N LYS A 135 -4.00 7.93 19.34
CA LYS A 135 -5.44 7.76 19.48
C LYS A 135 -5.92 6.69 18.52
N THR A 136 -6.67 5.74 19.04
CA THR A 136 -7.25 4.66 18.26
C THR A 136 -8.45 5.16 17.43
N ILE A 137 -8.50 4.78 16.16
CA ILE A 137 -9.58 5.07 15.24
C ILE A 137 -10.54 3.90 15.16
N SER A 138 -11.81 4.15 15.46
CA SER A 138 -12.87 3.15 15.38
C SER A 138 -13.48 3.04 13.97
N SER A 139 -13.50 4.13 13.20
CA SER A 139 -14.03 4.12 11.83
C SER A 139 -13.54 5.30 10.99
N ILE A 140 -13.55 5.11 9.67
CA ILE A 140 -13.32 6.16 8.67
C ILE A 140 -14.60 6.28 7.85
N GLY A 141 -15.21 7.47 7.88
CA GLY A 141 -16.48 7.72 7.25
C GLY A 141 -16.37 8.31 5.85
N ASN A 142 -17.30 7.87 4.98
CA ASN A 142 -17.44 8.39 3.61
C ASN A 142 -16.22 8.17 2.70
N THR A 143 -15.54 7.04 2.83
CA THR A 143 -14.54 6.59 1.85
C THR A 143 -15.23 6.33 0.51
N SER A 144 -14.62 6.78 -0.57
CA SER A 144 -15.15 6.63 -1.92
C SER A 144 -14.03 6.35 -2.92
N GLU A 145 -14.37 6.22 -4.19
CA GLU A 145 -13.35 6.05 -5.25
C GLU A 145 -12.40 7.25 -5.40
N THR A 146 -12.79 8.42 -4.90
CA THR A 146 -12.03 9.67 -5.06
C THR A 146 -11.48 10.22 -3.75
N ASN A 147 -12.02 9.78 -2.62
CA ASN A 147 -11.67 10.32 -1.30
C ASN A 147 -11.29 9.21 -0.33
N LEU A 148 -10.26 9.46 0.46
CA LEU A 148 -9.84 8.64 1.61
C LEU A 148 -10.95 8.50 2.65
N GLY A 149 -11.71 9.57 2.85
CA GLY A 149 -12.78 9.71 3.81
C GLY A 149 -13.00 11.18 4.10
N ARG A 150 -14.12 11.52 4.69
CA ARG A 150 -14.44 12.88 5.09
C ARG A 150 -14.08 13.13 6.56
N TYR A 151 -14.19 12.10 7.37
CA TYR A 151 -13.90 12.16 8.80
C TYR A 151 -13.44 10.79 9.31
N MET A 152 -12.72 10.82 10.41
CA MET A 152 -12.42 9.64 11.23
C MET A 152 -13.18 9.76 12.56
N THR A 153 -13.48 8.61 13.17
CA THR A 153 -14.07 8.56 14.52
C THR A 153 -13.07 7.89 15.45
N MET A 154 -12.67 8.60 16.50
CA MET A 154 -11.83 8.06 17.57
C MET A 154 -12.65 7.26 18.57
N THR A 155 -12.02 6.34 19.29
CA THR A 155 -12.64 5.63 20.43
C THR A 155 -12.84 6.55 21.63
N ASP A 156 -11.90 7.47 21.85
CA ASP A 156 -11.92 8.42 22.97
C ASP A 156 -12.07 9.85 22.46
N ALA A 157 -12.74 10.70 23.24
CA ALA A 157 -12.85 12.10 22.88
C ALA A 157 -11.46 12.78 22.90
N GLY A 158 -11.15 13.47 21.80
CA GLY A 158 -10.00 14.38 21.74
C GLY A 158 -10.33 15.72 22.44
N ALA A 159 -9.29 16.46 22.80
CA ALA A 159 -9.48 17.84 23.23
C ALA A 159 -9.86 18.73 22.03
N THR A 160 -10.48 19.86 22.30
CA THR A 160 -10.83 20.87 21.29
C THR A 160 -9.57 21.52 20.72
N ASN A 161 -9.53 21.75 19.41
CA ASN A 161 -8.42 22.41 18.70
C ASN A 161 -7.10 21.61 18.69
N GLU A 162 -7.16 20.29 18.65
CA GLU A 162 -5.98 19.44 18.43
C GLU A 162 -5.82 19.09 16.95
N THR A 163 -4.57 19.02 16.52
CA THR A 163 -4.18 18.52 15.19
C THR A 163 -3.64 17.12 15.34
N TYR A 164 -4.10 16.24 14.48
CA TYR A 164 -3.65 14.86 14.41
C TYR A 164 -2.98 14.59 13.07
N GLU A 165 -2.04 13.69 13.07
CA GLU A 165 -1.33 13.25 11.88
C GLU A 165 -1.37 11.74 11.75
N PHE A 166 -1.35 11.28 10.50
CA PHE A 166 -1.37 9.85 10.16
C PHE A 166 -0.77 9.60 8.79
N GLN A 167 -0.47 8.35 8.53
CA GLN A 167 -0.04 7.82 7.23
C GLN A 167 -1.02 6.72 6.78
N TYR A 168 -1.06 6.43 5.47
CA TYR A 168 -1.92 5.36 4.91
C TYR A 168 -1.25 4.57 3.80
#